data_3e6f4bf0486b6e99cab63512b287f546
#
_entry.id   3e6f4bf0486b6e99cab63512b287f546
#
_cell.length_a   1.000
_cell.length_b   1.000
_cell.length_c   1.000
_cell.angle_alpha   90.00
_cell.angle_beta   90.00
_cell.angle_gamma   90.00
#
_symmetry.space_group_name_H-M   'P 1'
#
loop_
_entity.id
_entity.type
_entity.pdbx_description
1 polymer ?
#
loop_
_entity_poly.entity_id
_entity_poly.type
_entity_poly.pdbx_seq_one_letter_code
_entity_poly.pdbx_strand_id
1 'polypeptide(L)'
;MRPDFPIIVAGNRSAARQCERILAGCRVRVCENVMPKFGLLKTEQTQAAIREIFLSRIIQAKGLDHAAERMNDILMPTPAAVLKALELLSGGFGGEPGIGELAAVDVGGATTDVYSICEGMPRQMNTVYKGLPEPYAKRTVEGDIGMRYSVLGILDAVGARRLAELSGLPEQRVQTLCRMLSEQTELVPDCDGELAQLDHALACMAVSTAAKRHAGTIEETYTLLGQTFVQAGKDLTAVRRVVATGGGLIH
;
A
#
# COMPACT_ATOMS: atom_id res chain seq x y z
N MET A 1 -22.36 10.38 -24.13
CA MET A 1 -22.81 9.35 -23.15
C MET A 1 -22.39 9.85 -21.77
N ARG A 2 -23.31 9.90 -20.80
CA ARG A 2 -22.97 10.31 -19.43
C ARG A 2 -22.38 9.11 -18.70
N PRO A 3 -21.29 9.28 -17.88
CA PRO A 3 -20.72 8.19 -17.14
C PRO A 3 -21.66 7.69 -16.06
N ASP A 4 -21.75 6.38 -15.90
CA ASP A 4 -22.56 5.70 -14.87
C ASP A 4 -21.77 5.40 -13.59
N PHE A 5 -20.61 5.97 -13.43
CA PHE A 5 -19.81 5.88 -12.20
C PHE A 5 -19.91 7.17 -11.37
N PRO A 6 -19.77 7.10 -10.04
CA PRO A 6 -19.74 8.28 -9.20
C PRO A 6 -18.48 9.12 -9.45
N ILE A 7 -18.64 10.44 -9.39
CA ILE A 7 -17.59 11.42 -9.60
C ILE A 7 -17.41 12.23 -8.32
N ILE A 8 -16.18 12.35 -7.84
CA ILE A 8 -15.82 13.22 -6.72
C ILE A 8 -15.06 14.43 -7.29
N VAL A 9 -15.50 15.62 -6.91
CA VAL A 9 -14.86 16.89 -7.25
C VAL A 9 -14.27 17.47 -5.98
N ALA A 10 -12.94 17.52 -5.88
CA ALA A 10 -12.19 17.98 -4.71
C ALA A 10 -11.15 19.04 -5.09
N GLY A 11 -11.58 20.05 -5.80
CA GLY A 11 -10.74 21.09 -6.34
C GLY A 11 -11.05 22.49 -5.79
N ASN A 12 -10.68 23.49 -6.56
CA ASN A 12 -10.85 24.89 -6.17
C ASN A 12 -12.31 25.24 -5.89
N ARG A 13 -12.59 25.79 -4.71
CA ARG A 13 -13.93 26.17 -4.25
C ARG A 13 -14.67 27.09 -5.23
N SER A 14 -13.96 27.98 -5.92
CA SER A 14 -14.56 28.88 -6.91
C SER A 14 -15.06 28.14 -8.16
N ALA A 15 -14.50 26.99 -8.50
CA ALA A 15 -14.89 26.18 -9.65
C ALA A 15 -15.98 25.14 -9.31
N ALA A 16 -16.27 24.89 -8.05
CA ALA A 16 -17.20 23.83 -7.60
C ALA A 16 -18.58 23.92 -8.28
N ARG A 17 -19.22 25.10 -8.27
CA ARG A 17 -20.53 25.33 -8.91
C ARG A 17 -20.49 25.14 -10.44
N GLN A 18 -19.36 25.44 -11.08
CA GLN A 18 -19.20 25.23 -12.51
C GLN A 18 -19.06 23.75 -12.83
N CYS A 19 -18.29 23.02 -12.03
CA CYS A 19 -18.18 21.56 -12.14
C CYS A 19 -19.53 20.87 -11.96
N GLU A 20 -20.33 21.26 -10.95
CA GLU A 20 -21.68 20.72 -10.74
C GLU A 20 -22.58 20.96 -11.95
N ARG A 21 -22.53 22.15 -12.57
CA ARG A 21 -23.31 22.45 -13.78
C ARG A 21 -22.88 21.61 -14.98
N ILE A 22 -21.56 21.47 -15.21
CA ILE A 22 -21.02 20.69 -16.32
C ILE A 22 -21.37 19.21 -16.18
N LEU A 23 -21.33 18.71 -14.94
CA LEU A 23 -21.58 17.31 -14.57
C LEU A 23 -23.05 17.05 -14.20
N ALA A 24 -23.94 18.00 -14.51
CA ALA A 24 -25.36 17.85 -14.20
C ALA A 24 -25.97 16.59 -14.83
N GLY A 25 -26.61 15.77 -13.99
CA GLY A 25 -27.13 14.44 -14.34
C GLY A 25 -26.15 13.29 -14.25
N CYS A 26 -24.93 13.53 -13.76
CA CYS A 26 -24.04 12.49 -13.24
C CYS A 26 -24.19 12.37 -11.70
N ARG A 27 -23.72 11.27 -11.13
CA ARG A 27 -23.65 11.11 -9.65
C ARG A 27 -22.40 11.84 -9.14
N VAL A 28 -22.57 13.13 -8.78
CA VAL A 28 -21.45 13.99 -8.37
C VAL A 28 -21.50 14.26 -6.88
N ARG A 29 -20.36 14.20 -6.23
CA ARG A 29 -20.16 14.65 -4.85
C ARG A 29 -19.04 15.69 -4.81
N VAL A 30 -19.32 16.87 -4.31
CA VAL A 30 -18.32 17.93 -4.14
C VAL A 30 -17.76 17.87 -2.73
N CYS A 31 -16.43 17.83 -2.65
CA CYS A 31 -15.65 17.85 -1.41
C CYS A 31 -14.82 19.13 -1.32
N GLU A 32 -14.25 19.38 -0.13
CA GLU A 32 -13.27 20.45 0.02
C GLU A 32 -12.05 20.26 -0.89
N ASN A 33 -11.37 21.36 -1.19
CA ASN A 33 -10.12 21.31 -1.96
C ASN A 33 -9.07 20.52 -1.18
N VAL A 34 -8.55 19.44 -1.78
CA VAL A 34 -7.50 18.59 -1.16
C VAL A 34 -6.19 19.34 -0.94
N MET A 35 -5.95 20.44 -1.67
CA MET A 35 -4.80 21.33 -1.46
C MET A 35 -5.26 22.79 -1.50
N PRO A 36 -5.88 23.31 -0.42
CA PRO A 36 -6.40 24.69 -0.37
C PRO A 36 -5.30 25.75 -0.44
N LYS A 37 -4.09 25.40 -0.02
CA LYS A 37 -2.86 26.20 -0.13
C LYS A 37 -1.70 25.28 -0.50
N PHE A 38 -0.72 25.83 -1.20
CA PHE A 38 0.50 25.08 -1.50
C PHE A 38 1.15 24.54 -0.20
N GLY A 39 1.45 23.25 -0.19
CA GLY A 39 2.02 22.56 0.97
C GLY A 39 1.04 22.14 2.06
N LEU A 40 -0.26 22.51 1.97
CA LEU A 40 -1.27 22.11 2.94
C LEU A 40 -2.26 21.11 2.32
N LEU A 41 -2.21 19.86 2.77
CA LEU A 41 -3.17 18.82 2.38
C LEU A 41 -4.37 18.79 3.33
N LYS A 42 -5.57 18.63 2.76
CA LYS A 42 -6.85 18.38 3.42
C LYS A 42 -7.57 17.26 2.68
N THR A 43 -7.27 16.03 3.01
CA THR A 43 -7.74 14.85 2.27
C THR A 43 -8.89 14.11 2.94
N GLU A 44 -9.19 14.39 4.21
CA GLU A 44 -10.08 13.63 5.07
C GLU A 44 -11.50 13.51 4.47
N GLN A 45 -12.07 14.63 4.02
CA GLN A 45 -13.40 14.66 3.44
C GLN A 45 -13.49 13.87 2.13
N THR A 46 -12.46 14.00 1.28
CA THR A 46 -12.38 13.28 0.01
C THR A 46 -12.17 11.78 0.22
N GLN A 47 -11.31 11.41 1.16
CA GLN A 47 -11.09 10.01 1.54
C GLN A 47 -12.36 9.38 2.12
N ALA A 48 -13.10 10.10 2.98
CA ALA A 48 -14.37 9.64 3.51
C ALA A 48 -15.40 9.41 2.39
N ALA A 49 -15.49 10.33 1.42
CA ALA A 49 -16.37 10.21 0.27
C ALA A 49 -16.01 9.01 -0.63
N ILE A 50 -14.72 8.80 -0.89
CA ILE A 50 -14.23 7.65 -1.66
C ILE A 50 -14.58 6.35 -0.93
N ARG A 51 -14.34 6.29 0.38
CA ARG A 51 -14.64 5.12 1.21
C ARG A 51 -16.11 4.75 1.17
N GLU A 52 -16.99 5.72 1.34
CA GLU A 52 -18.45 5.51 1.30
C GLU A 52 -18.90 4.94 -0.05
N ILE A 53 -18.43 5.51 -1.16
CA ILE A 53 -18.73 5.02 -2.51
C ILE A 53 -18.20 3.60 -2.72
N PHE A 54 -16.97 3.33 -2.25
CA PHE A 54 -16.34 2.03 -2.37
C PHE A 54 -17.11 0.96 -1.58
N LEU A 55 -17.45 1.24 -0.32
CA LEU A 55 -18.21 0.31 0.52
C LEU A 55 -19.59 0.02 -0.06
N SER A 56 -20.33 1.05 -0.50
CA SER A 56 -21.65 0.87 -1.10
C SER A 56 -21.61 -0.01 -2.35
N ARG A 57 -20.57 0.12 -3.18
CA ARG A 57 -20.40 -0.71 -4.38
C ARG A 57 -19.99 -2.15 -4.09
N ILE A 58 -19.10 -2.36 -3.10
CA ILE A 58 -18.67 -3.72 -2.72
C ILE A 58 -19.84 -4.50 -2.13
N ILE A 59 -20.63 -3.88 -1.26
CA ILE A 59 -21.79 -4.51 -0.65
C ILE A 59 -22.76 -4.96 -1.76
N GLN A 60 -23.06 -4.09 -2.73
CA GLN A 60 -23.95 -4.39 -3.84
C GLN A 60 -23.39 -5.46 -4.80
N ALA A 61 -22.08 -5.40 -5.13
CA ALA A 61 -21.47 -6.25 -6.15
C ALA A 61 -21.23 -7.71 -5.70
N LYS A 62 -21.07 -7.95 -4.40
CA LYS A 62 -20.72 -9.29 -3.86
C LYS A 62 -21.89 -10.04 -3.20
N GLY A 63 -23.12 -9.53 -3.30
CA GLY A 63 -24.27 -10.15 -2.61
C GLY A 63 -24.11 -10.17 -1.09
N LEU A 64 -23.30 -9.28 -0.55
CA LEU A 64 -23.06 -9.14 0.88
C LEU A 64 -24.23 -8.50 1.63
N ASP A 65 -25.29 -8.11 0.91
CA ASP A 65 -26.50 -7.51 1.51
C ASP A 65 -27.06 -8.40 2.62
N HIS A 66 -27.15 -9.72 2.38
CA HIS A 66 -27.60 -10.68 3.40
C HIS A 66 -26.62 -10.88 4.56
N ALA A 67 -25.33 -10.64 4.32
CA ALA A 67 -24.33 -10.69 5.40
C ALA A 67 -24.35 -9.38 6.23
N ALA A 68 -24.52 -8.25 5.58
CA ALA A 68 -24.64 -6.94 6.24
C ALA A 68 -25.87 -6.87 7.14
N GLU A 69 -27.02 -7.44 6.71
CA GLU A 69 -28.23 -7.55 7.54
C GLU A 69 -28.05 -8.39 8.82
N ARG A 70 -27.11 -9.35 8.79
CA ARG A 70 -26.81 -10.24 9.94
C ARG A 70 -25.65 -9.78 10.81
N MET A 71 -24.81 -8.89 10.32
CA MET A 71 -23.57 -8.45 10.97
C MET A 71 -23.58 -6.93 11.13
N ASN A 72 -24.45 -6.34 11.91
CA ASN A 72 -24.45 -4.92 12.26
C ASN A 72 -23.42 -4.05 11.50
N ASP A 73 -23.49 -4.04 10.15
CA ASP A 73 -22.67 -3.31 9.18
C ASP A 73 -21.20 -3.74 8.99
N ILE A 74 -20.73 -3.68 7.74
CA ILE A 74 -19.31 -3.75 7.38
C ILE A 74 -18.69 -2.40 7.71
N LEU A 75 -17.97 -2.33 8.82
CA LEU A 75 -17.43 -1.07 9.35
C LEU A 75 -16.32 -0.48 8.48
N MET A 76 -15.45 -1.32 7.91
CA MET A 76 -14.34 -0.84 7.08
C MET A 76 -13.70 -1.96 6.23
N PRO A 77 -13.01 -1.62 5.11
CA PRO A 77 -12.22 -2.57 4.34
C PRO A 77 -11.08 -3.16 5.17
N THR A 78 -10.72 -4.44 4.91
CA THR A 78 -9.62 -5.14 5.62
C THR A 78 -8.33 -4.31 5.74
N PRO A 79 -7.80 -3.68 4.68
CA PRO A 79 -6.57 -2.90 4.81
C PRO A 79 -6.69 -1.68 5.72
N ALA A 80 -7.88 -1.09 5.80
CA ALA A 80 -8.13 0.02 6.74
C ALA A 80 -8.21 -0.48 8.19
N ALA A 81 -8.78 -1.67 8.40
CA ALA A 81 -8.80 -2.32 9.69
C ALA A 81 -7.39 -2.69 10.17
N VAL A 82 -6.55 -3.22 9.27
CA VAL A 82 -5.13 -3.51 9.56
C VAL A 82 -4.39 -2.22 9.93
N LEU A 83 -4.52 -1.15 9.13
CA LEU A 83 -3.87 0.13 9.46
C LEU A 83 -4.30 0.64 10.84
N LYS A 84 -5.60 0.56 11.16
CA LYS A 84 -6.11 0.98 12.46
C LYS A 84 -5.60 0.12 13.61
N ALA A 85 -5.51 -1.18 13.42
CA ALA A 85 -4.92 -2.10 14.40
C ALA A 85 -3.44 -1.78 14.66
N LEU A 86 -2.67 -1.46 13.61
CA LEU A 86 -1.27 -1.06 13.73
C LEU A 86 -1.10 0.29 14.42
N GLU A 87 -2.00 1.27 14.20
CA GLU A 87 -2.03 2.51 14.96
C GLU A 87 -2.23 2.26 16.47
N LEU A 88 -3.18 1.39 16.82
CA LEU A 88 -3.45 1.02 18.21
C LEU A 88 -2.27 0.25 18.83
N LEU A 89 -1.66 -0.66 18.08
CA LEU A 89 -0.48 -1.40 18.52
C LEU A 89 0.71 -0.44 18.77
N SER A 90 0.89 0.53 17.89
CA SER A 90 1.94 1.56 18.01
C SER A 90 1.71 2.51 19.17
N GLY A 91 0.50 3.07 19.30
CA GLY A 91 0.17 4.12 20.26
C GLY A 91 -0.32 3.61 21.62
N GLY A 92 -0.77 2.37 21.69
CA GLY A 92 -1.43 1.80 22.88
C GLY A 92 -2.94 1.97 22.88
N PHE A 93 -3.60 1.26 23.77
CA PHE A 93 -5.06 1.27 23.94
C PHE A 93 -5.47 0.89 25.36
N GLY A 94 -6.56 1.51 25.86
CA GLY A 94 -7.17 1.12 27.13
C GLY A 94 -6.29 1.31 28.38
N GLY A 95 -5.30 2.20 28.31
CA GLY A 95 -4.32 2.42 29.40
C GLY A 95 -3.04 1.59 29.26
N GLU A 96 -3.00 0.65 28.32
CA GLU A 96 -1.78 -0.10 27.99
C GLU A 96 -0.91 0.69 27.01
N PRO A 97 0.41 0.79 27.25
CA PRO A 97 1.31 1.51 26.36
C PRO A 97 1.49 0.76 25.04
N GLY A 98 1.58 1.49 23.94
CA GLY A 98 1.92 0.92 22.64
C GLY A 98 3.40 0.52 22.53
N ILE A 99 3.72 -0.20 21.46
CA ILE A 99 5.09 -0.63 21.18
C ILE A 99 5.94 0.45 20.49
N GLY A 100 5.37 1.62 20.18
CA GLY A 100 6.03 2.70 19.45
C GLY A 100 6.08 2.50 17.94
N GLU A 101 6.97 3.23 17.27
CA GLU A 101 7.10 3.19 15.81
C GLU A 101 7.31 1.77 15.27
N LEU A 102 6.61 1.46 14.18
CA LEU A 102 6.65 0.14 13.55
C LEU A 102 6.43 0.25 12.03
N ALA A 103 6.87 -0.78 11.31
CA ALA A 103 6.44 -1.08 9.95
C ALA A 103 5.68 -2.42 9.94
N ALA A 104 4.84 -2.62 8.94
CA ALA A 104 4.21 -3.91 8.72
C ALA A 104 4.14 -4.23 7.24
N VAL A 105 4.13 -5.52 6.92
CA VAL A 105 3.96 -6.02 5.57
C VAL A 105 2.94 -7.15 5.56
N ASP A 106 2.04 -7.10 4.57
CA ASP A 106 1.03 -8.12 4.31
C ASP A 106 1.21 -8.63 2.88
N VAL A 107 1.71 -9.86 2.75
CA VAL A 107 1.98 -10.49 1.45
C VAL A 107 0.84 -11.41 1.09
N GLY A 108 0.01 -10.94 0.14
CA GLY A 108 -1.12 -11.69 -0.38
C GLY A 108 -0.83 -12.39 -1.71
N GLY A 109 -1.82 -13.13 -2.18
CA GLY A 109 -1.76 -13.80 -3.49
C GLY A 109 -1.77 -12.83 -4.68
N ALA A 110 -2.46 -11.70 -4.56
CA ALA A 110 -2.61 -10.71 -5.62
C ALA A 110 -1.81 -9.43 -5.38
N THR A 111 -1.68 -8.99 -4.14
CA THR A 111 -1.06 -7.71 -3.75
C THR A 111 -0.16 -7.87 -2.54
N THR A 112 0.76 -6.93 -2.39
CA THR A 112 1.54 -6.77 -1.15
C THR A 112 1.27 -5.38 -0.59
N ASP A 113 0.81 -5.33 0.65
CA ASP A 113 0.57 -4.09 1.38
C ASP A 113 1.73 -3.81 2.33
N VAL A 114 2.16 -2.55 2.38
CA VAL A 114 3.16 -2.08 3.34
C VAL A 114 2.59 -0.93 4.14
N TYR A 115 2.83 -0.97 5.44
CA TYR A 115 2.39 0.03 6.39
C TYR A 115 3.58 0.59 7.17
N SER A 116 3.54 1.87 7.51
CA SER A 116 4.49 2.47 8.43
C SER A 116 3.79 3.42 9.40
N ILE A 117 4.03 3.24 10.68
CA ILE A 117 3.54 4.08 11.77
C ILE A 117 4.77 4.76 12.38
N CYS A 118 5.16 5.87 11.82
CA CYS A 118 6.33 6.66 12.24
C CYS A 118 6.33 8.04 11.58
N GLU A 119 7.11 8.98 12.11
CA GLU A 119 7.27 10.31 11.52
C GLU A 119 8.03 10.25 10.18
N GLY A 120 9.11 9.49 10.11
CA GLY A 120 9.90 9.31 8.90
C GLY A 120 10.61 10.59 8.40
N MET A 121 10.83 11.57 9.28
CA MET A 121 11.54 12.80 8.98
C MET A 121 13.05 12.57 8.85
N PRO A 122 13.78 13.46 8.13
CA PRO A 122 15.21 13.34 7.98
C PRO A 122 15.94 13.28 9.33
N ARG A 123 16.83 12.31 9.49
CA ARG A 123 17.68 12.16 10.68
C ARG A 123 19.12 12.57 10.43
N GLN A 124 19.55 12.57 9.17
CA GLN A 124 20.89 12.98 8.78
C GLN A 124 20.97 14.50 8.74
N MET A 125 22.07 15.04 9.30
CA MET A 125 22.35 16.48 9.24
C MET A 125 22.49 16.94 7.78
N ASN A 126 22.21 18.20 7.53
CA ASN A 126 22.23 18.81 6.20
C ASN A 126 21.28 18.13 5.18
N THR A 127 20.17 17.57 5.67
CA THR A 127 19.15 16.99 4.80
C THR A 127 17.98 17.94 4.63
N VAL A 128 17.62 18.20 3.38
CA VAL A 128 16.43 18.97 2.99
C VAL A 128 15.32 17.97 2.62
N TYR A 129 14.13 18.17 3.19
CA TYR A 129 12.97 17.38 2.83
C TYR A 129 12.33 17.94 1.55
N LYS A 130 12.15 17.08 0.54
CA LYS A 130 11.54 17.40 -0.75
C LYS A 130 10.14 16.80 -0.84
N GLY A 131 9.18 17.65 -1.20
CA GLY A 131 7.79 17.22 -1.38
C GLY A 131 6.90 17.58 -0.19
N LEU A 132 5.73 16.97 -0.14
CA LEU A 132 4.78 17.13 0.96
C LEU A 132 5.10 16.14 2.07
N PRO A 133 4.93 16.52 3.34
CA PRO A 133 5.05 15.59 4.46
C PRO A 133 4.10 14.42 4.30
N GLU A 134 4.61 13.21 4.49
CA GLU A 134 3.78 12.02 4.47
C GLU A 134 3.06 11.81 5.80
N PRO A 135 1.88 11.15 5.82
CA PRO A 135 1.13 10.94 7.04
C PRO A 135 1.89 10.02 8.01
N TYR A 136 1.70 10.24 9.32
CA TYR A 136 2.29 9.39 10.38
C TYR A 136 1.96 7.92 10.18
N ALA A 137 0.68 7.60 9.92
CA ALA A 137 0.21 6.29 9.52
C ALA A 137 0.06 6.25 7.98
N LYS A 138 1.03 5.62 7.31
CA LYS A 138 1.06 5.48 5.84
C LYS A 138 0.81 4.03 5.45
N ARG A 139 0.05 3.83 4.37
CA ARG A 139 -0.11 2.56 3.68
C ARG A 139 0.16 2.74 2.19
N THR A 140 0.88 1.80 1.60
CA THR A 140 0.96 1.60 0.15
C THR A 140 0.52 0.19 -0.20
N VAL A 141 0.01 0.02 -1.41
CA VAL A 141 -0.36 -1.28 -1.95
C VAL A 141 0.33 -1.47 -3.30
N GLU A 142 1.05 -2.58 -3.41
CA GLU A 142 1.69 -2.98 -4.66
C GLU A 142 0.77 -3.99 -5.36
N GLY A 143 0.00 -3.49 -6.33
CA GLY A 143 -0.99 -4.28 -7.06
C GLY A 143 -0.38 -5.27 -8.07
N ASP A 144 0.89 -5.05 -8.39
CA ASP A 144 1.70 -5.88 -9.30
C ASP A 144 2.60 -6.88 -8.56
N ILE A 145 2.61 -6.88 -7.23
CA ILE A 145 3.45 -7.72 -6.40
C ILE A 145 2.58 -8.64 -5.53
N GLY A 146 2.45 -9.89 -5.93
CA GLY A 146 1.66 -10.89 -5.19
C GLY A 146 2.11 -12.31 -5.52
N MET A 147 1.96 -13.22 -4.56
CA MET A 147 2.53 -14.57 -4.59
C MET A 147 1.90 -15.51 -5.61
N ARG A 148 0.72 -15.16 -6.18
CA ARG A 148 -0.03 -16.02 -7.12
C ARG A 148 -0.52 -15.21 -8.31
N TYR A 149 -1.61 -14.46 -8.17
CA TYR A 149 -2.22 -13.69 -9.27
C TYR A 149 -1.26 -12.66 -9.89
N SER A 150 -0.35 -12.09 -9.12
CA SER A 150 0.63 -11.10 -9.55
C SER A 150 2.08 -11.61 -9.45
N VAL A 151 2.29 -12.93 -9.47
CA VAL A 151 3.63 -13.52 -9.35
C VAL A 151 4.57 -13.12 -10.50
N LEU A 152 4.03 -12.92 -11.70
CA LEU A 152 4.80 -12.45 -12.85
C LEU A 152 5.29 -11.01 -12.65
N GLY A 153 4.57 -10.18 -11.91
CA GLY A 153 5.01 -8.85 -11.53
C GLY A 153 6.24 -8.86 -10.60
N ILE A 154 6.35 -9.86 -9.70
CA ILE A 154 7.59 -10.06 -8.92
C ILE A 154 8.74 -10.42 -9.87
N LEU A 155 8.51 -11.39 -10.78
CA LEU A 155 9.50 -11.81 -11.77
C LEU A 155 9.97 -10.63 -12.62
N ASP A 156 9.07 -9.79 -13.10
CA ASP A 156 9.38 -8.61 -13.91
C ASP A 156 10.15 -7.55 -13.10
N ALA A 157 9.79 -7.35 -11.83
CA ALA A 157 10.42 -6.34 -10.98
C ALA A 157 11.85 -6.67 -10.59
N VAL A 158 12.18 -7.96 -10.37
CA VAL A 158 13.50 -8.36 -9.84
C VAL A 158 14.34 -9.19 -10.80
N GLY A 159 13.73 -9.76 -11.83
CA GLY A 159 14.35 -10.61 -12.82
C GLY A 159 14.55 -12.07 -12.38
N ALA A 160 14.52 -12.98 -13.36
CA ALA A 160 14.68 -14.42 -13.11
C ALA A 160 16.01 -14.78 -12.43
N ARG A 161 17.08 -14.08 -12.78
CA ARG A 161 18.41 -14.30 -12.20
C ARG A 161 18.41 -14.09 -10.68
N ARG A 162 17.77 -13.03 -10.18
CA ARG A 162 17.76 -12.75 -8.75
C ARG A 162 16.94 -13.79 -7.97
N LEU A 163 15.84 -14.24 -8.53
CA LEU A 163 15.04 -15.33 -7.95
C LEU A 163 15.81 -16.67 -7.98
N ALA A 164 16.56 -16.94 -9.06
CA ALA A 164 17.42 -18.12 -9.19
C ALA A 164 18.51 -18.14 -8.12
N GLU A 165 19.19 -17.02 -7.90
CA GLU A 165 20.21 -16.87 -6.84
C GLU A 165 19.64 -17.15 -5.43
N LEU A 166 18.40 -16.75 -5.16
CA LEU A 166 17.78 -16.95 -3.85
C LEU A 166 17.17 -18.34 -3.66
N SER A 167 16.56 -18.89 -4.72
CA SER A 167 15.93 -20.21 -4.65
C SER A 167 16.89 -21.36 -4.86
N GLY A 168 18.08 -21.11 -5.43
CA GLY A 168 19.01 -22.15 -5.86
C GLY A 168 18.59 -22.88 -7.14
N LEU A 169 17.54 -22.42 -7.83
CA LEU A 169 17.02 -23.05 -9.04
C LEU A 169 17.60 -22.39 -10.30
N PRO A 170 17.70 -23.12 -11.43
CA PRO A 170 18.06 -22.52 -12.70
C PRO A 170 17.04 -21.44 -13.16
N GLU A 171 17.51 -20.38 -13.82
CA GLU A 171 16.64 -19.26 -14.28
C GLU A 171 15.47 -19.74 -15.15
N GLN A 172 15.70 -20.69 -16.06
CA GLN A 172 14.64 -21.26 -16.90
C GLN A 172 13.56 -21.98 -16.05
N ARG A 173 14.01 -22.64 -14.97
CA ARG A 173 13.10 -23.33 -14.07
C ARG A 173 12.25 -22.34 -13.28
N VAL A 174 12.87 -21.26 -12.76
CA VAL A 174 12.17 -20.14 -12.11
C VAL A 174 11.08 -19.57 -13.02
N GLN A 175 11.42 -19.25 -14.28
CA GLN A 175 10.45 -18.70 -15.23
C GLN A 175 9.28 -19.67 -15.48
N THR A 176 9.56 -20.97 -15.60
CA THR A 176 8.54 -21.99 -15.83
C THR A 176 7.60 -22.11 -14.61
N LEU A 177 8.17 -22.14 -13.41
CA LEU A 177 7.40 -22.26 -12.17
C LEU A 177 6.57 -20.99 -11.89
N CYS A 178 7.09 -19.79 -12.16
CA CYS A 178 6.33 -18.55 -12.03
C CYS A 178 5.11 -18.52 -12.96
N ARG A 179 5.26 -18.98 -14.21
CA ARG A 179 4.12 -19.09 -15.14
C ARG A 179 3.10 -20.10 -14.65
N MET A 180 3.56 -21.27 -14.21
CA MET A 180 2.68 -22.30 -13.61
C MET A 180 1.90 -21.74 -12.42
N LEU A 181 2.56 -21.02 -11.50
CA LEU A 181 1.90 -20.39 -10.35
C LEU A 181 0.86 -19.34 -10.76
N SER A 182 1.11 -18.58 -11.84
CA SER A 182 0.15 -17.59 -12.34
C SER A 182 -1.10 -18.23 -12.95
N GLU A 183 -0.99 -19.45 -13.47
CA GLU A 183 -2.12 -20.22 -14.04
C GLU A 183 -2.82 -21.06 -12.98
N GLN A 184 -2.09 -21.54 -11.97
CA GLN A 184 -2.58 -22.43 -10.91
C GLN A 184 -2.49 -21.73 -9.54
N THR A 185 -3.29 -20.70 -9.36
CA THR A 185 -3.22 -19.81 -8.18
C THR A 185 -3.54 -20.47 -6.84
N GLU A 186 -4.22 -21.62 -6.87
CA GLU A 186 -4.58 -22.41 -5.69
C GLU A 186 -3.45 -23.37 -5.25
N LEU A 187 -2.36 -23.44 -6.01
CA LEU A 187 -1.28 -24.35 -5.72
C LEU A 187 -0.51 -23.91 -4.46
N VAL A 188 -0.45 -24.83 -3.49
CA VAL A 188 0.33 -24.67 -2.25
C VAL A 188 1.54 -25.60 -2.36
N PRO A 189 2.77 -25.11 -2.13
CA PRO A 189 3.96 -25.96 -2.21
C PRO A 189 4.03 -26.95 -1.06
N ASP A 190 4.59 -28.15 -1.33
CA ASP A 190 5.04 -29.07 -0.30
C ASP A 190 6.30 -28.50 0.38
N CYS A 191 6.51 -28.85 1.66
CA CYS A 191 7.52 -28.22 2.52
C CYS A 191 8.97 -28.23 2.00
N ASP A 192 9.38 -29.19 1.14
CA ASP A 192 10.79 -29.42 0.77
C ASP A 192 11.05 -29.43 -0.75
N GLY A 193 10.12 -28.98 -1.58
CA GLY A 193 10.24 -29.05 -3.03
C GLY A 193 10.81 -27.78 -3.68
N GLU A 194 11.14 -27.86 -4.97
CA GLU A 194 11.55 -26.68 -5.78
C GLU A 194 10.55 -25.53 -5.69
N LEU A 195 9.27 -25.85 -5.57
CA LEU A 195 8.22 -24.84 -5.46
C LEU A 195 8.28 -24.09 -4.13
N ALA A 196 8.61 -24.79 -3.01
CA ALA A 196 8.80 -24.13 -1.71
C ALA A 196 10.03 -23.22 -1.71
N GLN A 197 11.13 -23.65 -2.35
CA GLN A 197 12.33 -22.81 -2.52
C GLN A 197 12.01 -21.54 -3.33
N LEU A 198 11.22 -21.68 -4.40
CA LEU A 198 10.80 -20.53 -5.18
C LEU A 198 9.83 -19.64 -4.41
N ASP A 199 8.84 -20.20 -3.69
CA ASP A 199 7.89 -19.44 -2.88
C ASP A 199 8.60 -18.60 -1.82
N HIS A 200 9.60 -19.17 -1.15
CA HIS A 200 10.45 -18.42 -0.22
C HIS A 200 11.17 -17.24 -0.92
N ALA A 201 11.78 -17.48 -2.09
CA ALA A 201 12.46 -16.44 -2.84
C ALA A 201 11.49 -15.34 -3.31
N LEU A 202 10.29 -15.72 -3.75
CA LEU A 202 9.21 -14.80 -4.15
C LEU A 202 8.76 -13.95 -2.96
N ALA A 203 8.53 -14.55 -1.79
CA ALA A 203 8.14 -13.83 -0.58
C ALA A 203 9.21 -12.81 -0.15
N CYS A 204 10.48 -13.21 -0.15
CA CYS A 204 11.60 -12.30 0.12
C CYS A 204 11.64 -11.12 -0.86
N MET A 205 11.42 -11.37 -2.14
CA MET A 205 11.45 -10.33 -3.16
C MET A 205 10.19 -9.46 -3.16
N ALA A 206 9.03 -10.01 -2.86
CA ALA A 206 7.80 -9.25 -2.66
C ALA A 206 7.98 -8.23 -1.53
N VAL A 207 8.42 -8.69 -0.36
CA VAL A 207 8.70 -7.81 0.80
C VAL A 207 9.74 -6.75 0.46
N SER A 208 10.87 -7.15 -0.13
CA SER A 208 11.95 -6.22 -0.47
C SER A 208 11.52 -5.17 -1.48
N THR A 209 10.79 -5.55 -2.51
CA THR A 209 10.31 -4.64 -3.56
C THR A 209 9.26 -3.67 -3.01
N ALA A 210 8.27 -4.19 -2.30
CA ALA A 210 7.21 -3.39 -1.72
C ALA A 210 7.75 -2.42 -0.66
N ALA A 211 8.65 -2.87 0.22
CA ALA A 211 9.27 -2.02 1.23
C ALA A 211 10.12 -0.89 0.60
N LYS A 212 10.86 -1.17 -0.47
CA LYS A 212 11.64 -0.15 -1.20
C LYS A 212 10.74 0.91 -1.85
N ARG A 213 9.59 0.50 -2.42
CA ARG A 213 8.63 1.43 -3.02
C ARG A 213 7.88 2.25 -1.96
N HIS A 214 7.68 1.67 -0.77
CA HIS A 214 7.03 2.35 0.35
C HIS A 214 7.92 3.38 1.03
N ALA A 215 9.20 3.07 1.20
CA ALA A 215 10.19 3.94 1.83
C ALA A 215 10.49 5.17 0.98
N GLY A 216 11.06 6.18 1.63
CA GLY A 216 11.62 7.33 0.95
C GLY A 216 12.98 7.02 0.30
N THR A 217 13.46 8.00 -0.45
CA THR A 217 14.79 8.02 -1.04
C THR A 217 15.62 9.17 -0.47
N ILE A 218 16.92 8.99 -0.43
CA ILE A 218 17.87 10.06 -0.10
C ILE A 218 18.90 10.18 -1.22
N GLU A 219 19.09 11.39 -1.71
CA GLU A 219 20.03 11.73 -2.77
C GLU A 219 21.07 12.69 -2.25
N GLU A 220 22.32 12.42 -2.55
CA GLU A 220 23.41 13.33 -2.26
C GLU A 220 23.50 14.41 -3.33
N THR A 221 23.64 15.65 -2.94
CA THR A 221 23.85 16.79 -3.83
C THR A 221 24.86 17.76 -3.27
N TYR A 222 25.48 18.55 -4.12
CA TYR A 222 26.47 19.55 -3.73
C TYR A 222 25.93 20.95 -3.99
N THR A 223 26.01 21.80 -2.99
CA THR A 223 25.65 23.21 -3.04
C THR A 223 26.88 24.08 -2.85
N LEU A 224 26.74 25.40 -2.99
CA LEU A 224 27.80 26.34 -2.67
C LEU A 224 28.25 26.28 -1.19
N LEU A 225 27.40 25.75 -0.32
CA LEU A 225 27.69 25.58 1.12
C LEU A 225 28.27 24.21 1.47
N GLY A 226 28.51 23.35 0.47
CA GLY A 226 29.03 22.00 0.63
C GLY A 226 28.01 20.89 0.32
N GLN A 227 28.29 19.71 0.84
CA GLN A 227 27.49 18.51 0.70
C GLN A 227 26.14 18.65 1.42
N THR A 228 25.08 18.34 0.72
CA THR A 228 23.69 18.39 1.21
C THR A 228 22.98 17.13 0.75
N PHE A 229 22.02 16.67 1.52
CA PHE A 229 21.18 15.52 1.18
C PHE A 229 19.75 16.00 0.91
N VAL A 230 19.09 15.32 -0.01
CA VAL A 230 17.68 15.58 -0.34
C VAL A 230 16.90 14.29 -0.09
N GLN A 231 16.03 14.32 0.91
CA GLN A 231 15.12 13.20 1.20
C GLN A 231 13.76 13.46 0.57
N ALA A 232 13.21 12.44 -0.10
CA ALA A 232 11.83 12.41 -0.55
C ALA A 232 11.14 11.17 0.04
N GLY A 233 9.96 11.34 0.64
CA GLY A 233 9.26 10.26 1.35
C GLY A 233 9.84 9.98 2.76
N LYS A 234 9.41 8.87 3.38
CA LYS A 234 9.75 8.54 4.76
C LYS A 234 11.13 7.90 4.94
N ASP A 235 11.87 8.38 5.92
CA ASP A 235 13.01 7.64 6.47
C ASP A 235 12.53 6.55 7.44
N LEU A 236 12.67 5.29 7.04
CA LEU A 236 12.32 4.12 7.84
C LEU A 236 13.51 3.47 8.56
N THR A 237 14.71 4.03 8.44
CA THR A 237 15.96 3.42 8.96
C THR A 237 15.98 3.25 10.48
N ALA A 238 15.18 4.03 11.19
CA ALA A 238 15.06 3.93 12.64
C ALA A 238 13.96 3.01 13.14
N VAL A 239 13.09 2.54 12.26
CA VAL A 239 12.03 1.60 12.62
C VAL A 239 12.65 0.25 13.01
N ARG A 240 12.39 -0.20 14.23
CA ARG A 240 12.98 -1.42 14.81
C ARG A 240 12.02 -2.58 14.94
N ARG A 241 10.74 -2.31 14.75
CA ARG A 241 9.69 -3.32 14.88
C ARG A 241 9.01 -3.53 13.56
N VAL A 242 8.93 -4.80 13.15
CA VAL A 242 8.26 -5.19 11.91
C VAL A 242 7.20 -6.22 12.25
N VAL A 243 6.00 -6.01 11.77
CA VAL A 243 4.89 -6.96 11.82
C VAL A 243 4.74 -7.59 10.44
N ALA A 244 4.76 -8.90 10.37
CA ALA A 244 4.57 -9.64 9.14
C ALA A 244 3.22 -10.38 9.18
N THR A 245 2.47 -10.32 8.10
CA THR A 245 1.21 -11.03 7.90
C THR A 245 1.06 -11.44 6.44
N GLY A 246 0.01 -12.20 6.15
CA GLY A 246 -0.20 -12.79 4.84
C GLY A 246 0.25 -14.23 4.73
N GLY A 247 -0.49 -15.04 3.96
CA GLY A 247 -0.27 -16.49 3.86
C GLY A 247 1.15 -16.88 3.47
N GLY A 248 1.79 -16.12 2.58
CA GLY A 248 3.16 -16.38 2.13
C GLY A 248 4.27 -16.09 3.16
N LEU A 249 3.93 -15.49 4.32
CA LEU A 249 4.89 -15.20 5.41
C LEU A 249 4.60 -15.97 6.68
N ILE A 250 3.39 -16.51 6.84
CA ILE A 250 2.96 -17.21 8.08
C ILE A 250 3.03 -18.72 7.92
N HIS A 251 2.89 -19.22 6.73
CA HIS A 251 2.92 -20.62 6.33
C HIS A 251 4.11 -20.87 5.42
#